data_eb76f512f2299880c234113effe997e7
#
_entry.id   eb76f512f2299880c234113effe997e7
#
_cell.length_a   1.000
_cell.length_b   1.000
_cell.length_c   1.000
_cell.angle_alpha   90.00
_cell.angle_beta   90.00
_cell.angle_gamma   90.00
#
_symmetry.space_group_name_H-M   'P 1'
#
loop_
_entity.id
_entity.type
_entity.pdbx_description
1 polymer ?
#
loop_
_entity_poly.entity_id
_entity_poly.type
_entity_poly.pdbx_seq_one_letter_code
_entity_poly.pdbx_strand_id
1 'polypeptide(L)'
;MGLDEKEIDRRVRSAAYFVGLRDDQLDKSPFELSGGQKRRVAIAGVIAMEPKVLILDEPTAGLDPRGREAILAQLRSYHKQKGNTVILVSHSMEEIARNVDRIVVMSHSHKLMDGTPEEVFSRADELLQVGLDVPQVTKVAMELQKRGLLADSSVYTIDELVRRLLALKGGEAAC
;
A
#
# COMPACT_ATOMS: atom_id res chain seq x y z
N MET A 1 -14.73 12.71 -23.22
CA MET A 1 -15.11 11.29 -23.16
C MET A 1 -16.42 10.98 -23.87
N GLY A 2 -17.28 11.94 -24.22
CA GLY A 2 -18.50 11.70 -25.00
C GLY A 2 -19.52 10.75 -24.35
N LEU A 3 -19.48 10.61 -23.01
CA LEU A 3 -20.43 9.80 -22.27
C LEU A 3 -21.75 10.55 -22.10
N ASP A 4 -22.86 9.83 -22.09
CA ASP A 4 -24.15 10.41 -21.74
C ASP A 4 -24.25 10.69 -20.21
N GLU A 5 -25.21 11.50 -19.83
CA GLU A 5 -25.37 11.95 -18.45
C GLU A 5 -25.69 10.80 -17.49
N LYS A 6 -26.44 9.79 -17.94
CA LYS A 6 -26.79 8.60 -17.13
C LYS A 6 -25.56 7.75 -16.83
N GLU A 7 -24.69 7.58 -17.82
CA GLU A 7 -23.44 6.83 -17.64
C GLU A 7 -22.46 7.58 -16.74
N ILE A 8 -22.41 8.91 -16.83
CA ILE A 8 -21.61 9.74 -15.92
C ILE A 8 -22.11 9.57 -14.48
N ASP A 9 -23.42 9.72 -14.22
CA ASP A 9 -23.99 9.56 -12.87
C ASP A 9 -23.74 8.14 -12.32
N ARG A 10 -23.93 7.12 -13.14
CA ARG A 10 -23.64 5.74 -12.76
C ARG A 10 -22.18 5.54 -12.32
N ARG A 11 -21.22 6.05 -13.07
CA ARG A 11 -19.77 5.95 -12.76
C ARG A 11 -19.41 6.72 -11.51
N VAL A 12 -19.93 7.93 -11.34
CA VAL A 12 -19.70 8.76 -10.17
C VAL A 12 -20.21 8.06 -8.91
N ARG A 13 -21.45 7.56 -8.90
CA ARG A 13 -22.02 6.83 -7.76
C ARG A 13 -21.27 5.53 -7.47
N SER A 14 -20.93 4.79 -8.51
CA SER A 14 -20.13 3.56 -8.35
C SER A 14 -18.76 3.84 -7.73
N ALA A 15 -18.07 4.88 -8.18
CA ALA A 15 -16.77 5.28 -7.63
C ALA A 15 -16.90 5.79 -6.19
N ALA A 16 -17.91 6.58 -5.89
CA ALA A 16 -18.19 7.08 -4.54
C ALA A 16 -18.47 5.94 -3.56
N TYR A 17 -19.34 5.01 -3.93
CA TYR A 17 -19.63 3.82 -3.15
C TYR A 17 -18.38 2.98 -2.92
N PHE A 18 -17.57 2.80 -3.98
CA PHE A 18 -16.33 2.04 -3.92
C PHE A 18 -15.34 2.59 -2.88
N VAL A 19 -15.19 3.90 -2.76
CA VAL A 19 -14.32 4.53 -1.75
C VAL A 19 -15.01 4.72 -0.39
N GLY A 20 -16.22 4.18 -0.21
CA GLY A 20 -16.97 4.22 1.04
C GLY A 20 -17.54 5.61 1.37
N LEU A 21 -17.88 6.41 0.37
CA LEU A 21 -18.70 7.62 0.53
C LEU A 21 -20.17 7.23 0.57
N ARG A 22 -20.93 7.94 1.41
CA ARG A 22 -22.40 7.80 1.51
C ARG A 22 -23.07 8.82 0.60
N ASP A 23 -24.28 8.52 0.17
CA ASP A 23 -25.07 9.40 -0.70
C ASP A 23 -25.25 10.79 -0.10
N ASP A 24 -25.48 10.89 1.23
CA ASP A 24 -25.61 12.19 1.92
C ASP A 24 -24.34 13.05 1.89
N GLN A 25 -23.23 12.51 1.46
CA GLN A 25 -21.95 13.22 1.34
C GLN A 25 -21.69 13.73 -0.08
N LEU A 26 -22.39 13.21 -1.09
CA LEU A 26 -22.20 13.61 -2.49
C LEU A 26 -22.70 15.02 -2.78
N ASP A 27 -23.74 15.47 -2.07
CA ASP A 27 -24.34 16.79 -2.22
C ASP A 27 -23.72 17.86 -1.31
N LYS A 28 -22.76 17.47 -0.44
CA LYS A 28 -22.09 18.39 0.48
C LYS A 28 -21.03 19.23 -0.23
N SER A 29 -20.89 20.47 0.24
CA SER A 29 -19.74 21.27 -0.14
C SER A 29 -18.43 20.56 0.28
N PRO A 30 -17.37 20.60 -0.55
CA PRO A 30 -16.06 20.09 -0.15
C PRO A 30 -15.54 20.68 1.17
N PHE A 31 -15.98 21.87 1.55
CA PHE A 31 -15.58 22.52 2.81
C PHE A 31 -16.22 21.87 4.05
N GLU A 32 -17.35 21.20 3.89
CA GLU A 32 -18.07 20.51 4.96
C GLU A 32 -17.55 19.07 5.21
N LEU A 33 -16.68 18.59 4.33
CA LEU A 33 -16.11 17.26 4.41
C LEU A 33 -14.87 17.24 5.32
N SER A 34 -14.71 16.15 6.10
CA SER A 34 -13.47 15.89 6.83
C SER A 34 -12.30 15.65 5.86
N GLY A 35 -11.06 15.75 6.35
CA GLY A 35 -9.87 15.49 5.53
C GLY A 35 -9.88 14.10 4.87
N GLY A 36 -10.30 13.06 5.61
CA GLY A 36 -10.43 11.71 5.06
C GLY A 36 -11.53 11.59 4.02
N GLN A 37 -12.65 12.29 4.20
CA GLN A 37 -13.73 12.33 3.18
C GLN A 37 -13.28 13.05 1.92
N LYS A 38 -12.60 14.21 2.04
CA LYS A 38 -12.00 14.91 0.91
C LYS A 38 -11.06 14.01 0.10
N ARG A 39 -10.22 13.23 0.80
CA ARG A 39 -9.29 12.29 0.16
C ARG A 39 -10.05 11.21 -0.63
N ARG A 40 -11.10 10.64 -0.04
CA ARG A 40 -11.96 9.67 -0.72
C ARG A 40 -12.66 10.26 -1.94
N VAL A 41 -13.17 11.48 -1.85
CA VAL A 41 -13.75 12.19 -2.99
C VAL A 41 -12.73 12.38 -4.12
N ALA A 42 -11.51 12.79 -3.81
CA ALA A 42 -10.46 12.97 -4.81
C ALA A 42 -10.13 11.64 -5.52
N ILE A 43 -10.00 10.54 -4.78
CA ILE A 43 -9.76 9.20 -5.34
C ILE A 43 -10.96 8.75 -6.18
N ALA A 44 -12.20 8.95 -5.71
CA ALA A 44 -13.41 8.61 -6.44
C ALA A 44 -13.50 9.34 -7.78
N GLY A 45 -13.15 10.65 -7.81
CA GLY A 45 -13.15 11.45 -9.03
C GLY A 45 -12.22 10.89 -10.11
N VAL A 46 -11.07 10.35 -9.74
CA VAL A 46 -10.16 9.71 -10.69
C VAL A 46 -10.66 8.32 -11.09
N ILE A 47 -11.15 7.53 -10.14
CA ILE A 47 -11.69 6.17 -10.40
C ILE A 47 -12.91 6.21 -11.33
N ALA A 48 -13.78 7.25 -11.21
CA ALA A 48 -14.96 7.42 -12.07
C ALA A 48 -14.61 7.54 -13.56
N MET A 49 -13.40 7.96 -13.88
CA MET A 49 -12.90 8.01 -15.26
C MET A 49 -12.49 6.62 -15.80
N GLU A 50 -12.47 5.59 -14.97
CA GLU A 50 -12.05 4.21 -15.30
C GLU A 50 -10.69 4.18 -16.03
N PRO A 51 -9.62 4.75 -15.45
CA PRO A 51 -8.32 4.84 -16.09
C PRO A 51 -7.67 3.45 -16.24
N LYS A 52 -6.92 3.24 -17.33
CA LYS A 52 -6.08 2.04 -17.50
C LYS A 52 -4.89 2.04 -16.54
N VAL A 53 -4.38 3.23 -16.20
CA VAL A 53 -3.28 3.43 -15.24
C VAL A 53 -3.73 4.47 -14.23
N LEU A 54 -3.75 4.10 -12.97
CA LEU A 54 -4.09 4.96 -11.83
C LEU A 54 -2.81 5.24 -11.05
N ILE A 55 -2.41 6.52 -10.95
CA ILE A 55 -1.25 6.95 -10.16
C ILE A 55 -1.75 7.70 -8.93
N LEU A 56 -1.30 7.27 -7.76
CA LEU A 56 -1.68 7.83 -6.47
C LEU A 56 -0.42 8.21 -5.69
N ASP A 57 -0.28 9.50 -5.42
CA ASP A 57 0.81 10.03 -4.62
C ASP A 57 0.33 10.25 -3.18
N GLU A 58 0.95 9.52 -2.24
CA GLU A 58 0.65 9.53 -0.82
C GLU A 58 -0.87 9.44 -0.50
N PRO A 59 -1.60 8.42 -1.03
CA PRO A 59 -3.07 8.40 -0.90
C PRO A 59 -3.55 8.24 0.53
N THR A 60 -2.70 7.81 1.45
CA THR A 60 -3.00 7.55 2.86
C THR A 60 -2.55 8.67 3.80
N ALA A 61 -1.85 9.69 3.28
CA ALA A 61 -1.35 10.79 4.09
C ALA A 61 -2.48 11.50 4.87
N GLY A 62 -2.25 11.71 6.17
CA GLY A 62 -3.20 12.40 7.05
C GLY A 62 -4.41 11.56 7.48
N LEU A 63 -4.48 10.27 7.11
CA LEU A 63 -5.51 9.36 7.58
C LEU A 63 -5.08 8.66 8.87
N ASP A 64 -6.07 8.31 9.70
CA ASP A 64 -5.87 7.40 10.81
C ASP A 64 -5.55 5.97 10.33
N PRO A 65 -5.06 5.07 11.18
CA PRO A 65 -4.66 3.73 10.76
C PRO A 65 -5.78 2.93 10.07
N ARG A 66 -7.03 3.05 10.57
CA ARG A 66 -8.20 2.38 9.98
C ARG A 66 -8.54 2.94 8.60
N GLY A 67 -8.47 4.25 8.45
CA GLY A 67 -8.69 4.94 7.17
C GLY A 67 -7.67 4.55 6.12
N ARG A 68 -6.38 4.44 6.50
CA ARG A 68 -5.29 3.98 5.63
C ARG A 68 -5.55 2.57 5.13
N GLU A 69 -5.80 1.64 6.03
CA GLU A 69 -6.05 0.25 5.69
C GLU A 69 -7.29 0.08 4.78
N ALA A 70 -8.36 0.81 5.07
CA ALA A 70 -9.57 0.80 4.25
C ALA A 70 -9.31 1.28 2.81
N ILE A 71 -8.59 2.40 2.63
CA ILE A 71 -8.25 2.92 1.29
C ILE A 71 -7.37 1.93 0.52
N LEU A 72 -6.33 1.39 1.16
CA LEU A 72 -5.42 0.43 0.51
C LEU A 72 -6.14 -0.87 0.13
N ALA A 73 -7.02 -1.37 0.99
CA ALA A 73 -7.85 -2.54 0.67
C ALA A 73 -8.79 -2.27 -0.53
N GLN A 74 -9.39 -1.08 -0.59
CA GLN A 74 -10.21 -0.65 -1.73
C GLN A 74 -9.40 -0.56 -3.02
N LEU A 75 -8.19 0.03 -2.98
CA LEU A 75 -7.32 0.12 -4.16
C LEU A 75 -6.88 -1.26 -4.68
N ARG A 76 -6.53 -2.20 -3.77
CA ARG A 76 -6.28 -3.60 -4.17
C ARG A 76 -7.49 -4.25 -4.82
N SER A 77 -8.68 -4.04 -4.25
CA SER A 77 -9.94 -4.55 -4.81
C SER A 77 -10.21 -3.96 -6.21
N TYR A 78 -9.97 -2.65 -6.39
CA TYR A 78 -10.10 -1.97 -7.67
C TYR A 78 -9.17 -2.55 -8.73
N HIS A 79 -7.89 -2.71 -8.40
CA HIS A 79 -6.92 -3.34 -9.28
C HIS A 79 -7.37 -4.74 -9.71
N LYS A 80 -7.77 -5.59 -8.75
CA LYS A 80 -8.24 -6.96 -9.04
C LYS A 80 -9.50 -7.01 -9.90
N GLN A 81 -10.46 -6.13 -9.66
CA GLN A 81 -11.74 -6.11 -10.40
C GLN A 81 -11.61 -5.55 -11.81
N LYS A 82 -10.78 -4.53 -12.00
CA LYS A 82 -10.66 -3.84 -13.28
C LYS A 82 -9.49 -4.34 -14.14
N GLY A 83 -8.53 -5.04 -13.57
CA GLY A 83 -7.32 -5.48 -14.26
C GLY A 83 -6.45 -4.32 -14.76
N ASN A 84 -6.60 -3.14 -14.14
CA ASN A 84 -5.83 -1.95 -14.48
C ASN A 84 -4.49 -1.91 -13.73
N THR A 85 -3.59 -1.02 -14.14
CA THR A 85 -2.35 -0.77 -13.40
C THR A 85 -2.59 0.29 -12.33
N VAL A 86 -2.19 0.00 -11.09
CA VAL A 86 -2.18 0.99 -9.99
C VAL A 86 -0.74 1.24 -9.58
N ILE A 87 -0.32 2.50 -9.65
CA ILE A 87 1.00 2.96 -9.18
C ILE A 87 0.78 3.71 -7.88
N LEU A 88 1.37 3.21 -6.81
CA LEU A 88 1.32 3.79 -5.49
C LEU A 88 2.67 4.42 -5.16
N VAL A 89 2.72 5.73 -4.97
CA VAL A 89 3.88 6.42 -4.44
C VAL A 89 3.68 6.63 -2.95
N SER A 90 4.56 6.10 -2.13
CA SER A 90 4.50 6.20 -0.67
C SER A 90 5.89 6.11 -0.06
N HIS A 91 6.07 6.74 1.10
CA HIS A 91 7.23 6.60 1.97
C HIS A 91 7.00 5.60 3.11
N SER A 92 5.81 5.02 3.22
CA SER A 92 5.48 4.00 4.22
C SER A 92 5.90 2.62 3.73
N MET A 93 7.00 2.11 4.25
CA MET A 93 7.54 0.80 3.88
C MET A 93 6.58 -0.34 4.24
N GLU A 94 5.82 -0.21 5.33
CA GLU A 94 4.78 -1.16 5.73
C GLU A 94 3.62 -1.24 4.74
N GLU A 95 3.19 -0.07 4.22
CA GLU A 95 2.12 -0.01 3.22
C GLU A 95 2.58 -0.63 1.91
N ILE A 96 3.78 -0.30 1.45
CA ILE A 96 4.38 -0.87 0.25
C ILE A 96 4.53 -2.39 0.40
N ALA A 97 5.13 -2.87 1.50
CA ALA A 97 5.38 -4.29 1.73
C ALA A 97 4.12 -5.18 1.64
N ARG A 98 2.95 -4.64 1.99
CA ARG A 98 1.69 -5.40 2.07
C ARG A 98 0.75 -5.23 0.88
N ASN A 99 0.95 -4.18 0.07
CA ASN A 99 -0.09 -3.72 -0.84
C ASN A 99 0.30 -3.72 -2.31
N VAL A 100 1.56 -4.05 -2.64
CA VAL A 100 2.04 -4.02 -4.02
C VAL A 100 2.65 -5.37 -4.43
N ASP A 101 2.60 -5.67 -5.72
CA ASP A 101 3.21 -6.87 -6.28
C ASP A 101 4.63 -6.59 -6.81
N ARG A 102 4.95 -5.31 -7.04
CA ARG A 102 6.24 -4.86 -7.58
C ARG A 102 6.62 -3.52 -6.99
N ILE A 103 7.90 -3.36 -6.68
CA ILE A 103 8.49 -2.13 -6.15
C ILE A 103 9.52 -1.60 -7.13
N VAL A 104 9.44 -0.30 -7.39
CA VAL A 104 10.48 0.44 -8.09
C VAL A 104 11.06 1.46 -7.11
N VAL A 105 12.33 1.31 -6.79
CA VAL A 105 13.05 2.22 -5.89
C VAL A 105 13.77 3.27 -6.71
N MET A 106 13.48 4.54 -6.41
CA MET A 106 14.13 5.69 -7.05
C MET A 106 15.09 6.36 -6.08
N SER A 107 16.29 6.68 -6.53
CA SER A 107 17.28 7.45 -5.78
C SER A 107 18.06 8.36 -6.73
N HIS A 108 18.27 9.62 -6.35
CA HIS A 108 18.97 10.62 -7.16
C HIS A 108 18.51 10.67 -8.63
N SER A 109 17.19 10.63 -8.86
CA SER A 109 16.55 10.62 -10.20
C SER A 109 16.87 9.40 -11.07
N HIS A 110 17.43 8.33 -10.50
CA HIS A 110 17.69 7.07 -11.17
C HIS A 110 16.93 5.92 -10.53
N LYS A 111 16.59 4.92 -11.34
CA LYS A 111 16.04 3.66 -10.84
C LYS A 111 17.17 2.87 -10.17
N LEU A 112 17.07 2.68 -8.85
CA LEU A 112 18.04 1.94 -8.05
C LEU A 112 17.74 0.45 -8.03
N MET A 113 16.48 0.10 -7.73
CA MET A 113 16.01 -1.29 -7.65
C MET A 113 14.66 -1.43 -8.34
N ASP A 114 14.35 -2.66 -8.73
CA ASP A 114 13.10 -3.02 -9.37
C ASP A 114 12.87 -4.52 -9.17
N GLY A 115 11.80 -4.89 -8.48
CA GLY A 115 11.52 -6.29 -8.16
C GLY A 115 10.27 -6.46 -7.30
N THR A 116 10.04 -7.67 -6.86
CA THR A 116 9.01 -8.00 -5.87
C THR A 116 9.36 -7.41 -4.50
N PRO A 117 8.39 -7.27 -3.57
CA PRO A 117 8.70 -6.85 -2.20
C PRO A 117 9.80 -7.72 -1.54
N GLU A 118 9.79 -9.02 -1.77
CA GLU A 118 10.79 -9.93 -1.25
C GLU A 118 12.20 -9.62 -1.78
N GLU A 119 12.34 -9.45 -3.11
CA GLU A 119 13.62 -9.13 -3.76
C GLU A 119 14.17 -7.77 -3.30
N VAL A 120 13.31 -6.76 -3.14
CA VAL A 120 13.73 -5.42 -2.74
C VAL A 120 14.07 -5.36 -1.26
N PHE A 121 13.23 -5.91 -0.38
CA PHE A 121 13.49 -5.85 1.06
C PHE A 121 14.55 -6.85 1.55
N SER A 122 14.90 -7.88 0.77
CA SER A 122 16.09 -8.71 1.03
C SER A 122 17.39 -7.91 0.94
N ARG A 123 17.38 -6.78 0.23
CA ARG A 123 18.51 -5.84 0.09
C ARG A 123 18.38 -4.65 1.06
N ALA A 124 17.95 -4.92 2.29
CA ALA A 124 17.68 -3.91 3.32
C ALA A 124 18.86 -2.96 3.57
N ASP A 125 20.09 -3.48 3.62
CA ASP A 125 21.30 -2.68 3.85
C ASP A 125 21.53 -1.65 2.73
N GLU A 126 21.24 -2.00 1.47
CA GLU A 126 21.38 -1.08 0.35
C GLU A 126 20.32 0.03 0.40
N LEU A 127 19.09 -0.29 0.81
CA LEU A 127 18.04 0.72 1.02
C LEU A 127 18.45 1.72 2.10
N LEU A 128 18.94 1.22 3.23
CA LEU A 128 19.41 2.06 4.34
C LEU A 128 20.61 2.94 3.95
N GLN A 129 21.54 2.44 3.14
CA GLN A 129 22.69 3.21 2.66
C GLN A 129 22.29 4.42 1.79
N VAL A 130 21.20 4.32 1.04
CA VAL A 130 20.69 5.45 0.23
C VAL A 130 19.68 6.33 0.99
N GLY A 131 19.55 6.14 2.31
CA GLY A 131 18.70 6.94 3.17
C GLY A 131 17.20 6.57 3.11
N LEU A 132 16.86 5.45 2.52
CA LEU A 132 15.51 4.89 2.57
C LEU A 132 15.35 4.02 3.81
N ASP A 133 14.14 3.87 4.27
CA ASP A 133 13.83 2.98 5.38
C ASP A 133 13.42 1.58 4.89
N VAL A 134 13.22 0.66 5.82
CA VAL A 134 12.67 -0.68 5.61
C VAL A 134 11.54 -0.93 6.60
N PRO A 135 10.64 -1.92 6.36
CA PRO A 135 9.61 -2.26 7.33
C PRO A 135 10.20 -2.50 8.72
N GLN A 136 9.49 -2.09 9.78
CA GLN A 136 9.95 -2.28 11.16
C GLN A 136 10.25 -3.74 11.48
N VAL A 137 9.43 -4.65 10.94
CA VAL A 137 9.64 -6.10 11.08
C VAL A 137 10.97 -6.55 10.47
N THR A 138 11.41 -5.93 9.36
CA THR A 138 12.72 -6.21 8.75
C THR A 138 13.85 -5.77 9.68
N LYS A 139 13.74 -4.60 10.32
CA LYS A 139 14.73 -4.15 11.33
C LYS A 139 14.85 -5.12 12.49
N VAL A 140 13.71 -5.63 12.98
CA VAL A 140 13.71 -6.67 14.03
C VAL A 140 14.39 -7.95 13.55
N ALA A 141 14.09 -8.40 12.32
CA ALA A 141 14.71 -9.59 11.74
C ALA A 141 16.23 -9.43 11.58
N MET A 142 16.71 -8.26 11.14
CA MET A 142 18.15 -7.92 11.06
C MET A 142 18.83 -8.00 12.44
N GLU A 143 18.17 -7.51 13.49
CA GLU A 143 18.72 -7.58 14.84
C GLU A 143 18.74 -9.02 15.37
N LEU A 144 17.71 -9.81 15.09
CA LEU A 144 17.67 -11.25 15.45
C LEU A 144 18.73 -12.05 14.69
N GLN A 145 18.98 -11.72 13.43
CA GLN A 145 20.07 -12.32 12.65
C GLN A 145 21.43 -12.00 13.25
N LYS A 146 21.70 -10.73 13.62
CA LYS A 146 22.96 -10.33 14.29
C LYS A 146 23.20 -11.10 15.59
N ARG A 147 22.14 -11.47 16.29
CA ARG A 147 22.20 -12.30 17.52
C ARG A 147 22.25 -13.79 17.26
N GLY A 148 22.26 -14.22 16.00
CA GLY A 148 22.30 -15.65 15.63
C GLY A 148 20.97 -16.40 15.84
N LEU A 149 19.87 -15.67 16.07
CA LEU A 149 18.53 -16.23 16.28
C LEU A 149 17.78 -16.50 14.97
N LEU A 150 18.16 -15.83 13.88
CA LEU A 150 17.65 -16.07 12.53
C LEU A 150 18.81 -16.30 11.58
N ALA A 151 18.63 -17.17 10.60
CA ALA A 151 19.62 -17.44 9.56
C ALA A 151 19.79 -16.27 8.60
N ASP A 152 18.69 -15.59 8.28
CA ASP A 152 18.65 -14.41 7.41
C ASP A 152 17.61 -13.40 7.89
N SER A 153 17.67 -12.16 7.38
CA SER A 153 16.77 -11.05 7.72
C SER A 153 15.77 -10.72 6.61
N SER A 154 15.62 -11.57 5.59
CA SER A 154 14.69 -11.37 4.47
C SER A 154 13.23 -11.57 4.88
N VAL A 155 12.80 -10.76 5.84
CA VAL A 155 11.45 -10.74 6.40
C VAL A 155 10.91 -9.33 6.27
N TYR A 156 9.74 -9.17 5.66
CA TYR A 156 9.10 -7.86 5.44
C TYR A 156 7.63 -7.81 5.90
N THR A 157 7.09 -8.92 6.43
CA THR A 157 5.75 -8.97 7.03
C THR A 157 5.80 -9.57 8.44
N ILE A 158 4.90 -9.10 9.32
CA ILE A 158 4.81 -9.60 10.69
C ILE A 158 4.46 -11.09 10.71
N ASP A 159 3.54 -11.52 9.86
CA ASP A 159 3.09 -12.93 9.80
C ASP A 159 4.24 -13.88 9.44
N GLU A 160 5.15 -13.42 8.59
CA GLU A 160 6.34 -14.19 8.23
C GLU A 160 7.31 -14.29 9.40
N LEU A 161 7.60 -13.17 10.09
CA LEU A 161 8.46 -13.20 11.26
C LEU A 161 7.91 -14.13 12.35
N VAL A 162 6.62 -14.05 12.64
CA VAL A 162 5.94 -14.91 13.61
C VAL A 162 6.09 -16.38 13.22
N ARG A 163 5.86 -16.75 11.96
CA ARG A 163 6.06 -18.13 11.48
C ARG A 163 7.48 -18.63 11.70
N ARG A 164 8.49 -17.80 11.34
CA ARG A 164 9.90 -18.16 11.52
C ARG A 164 10.27 -18.34 13.01
N LEU A 165 9.81 -17.46 13.89
CA LEU A 165 10.05 -17.55 15.32
C LEU A 165 9.37 -18.78 15.97
N LEU A 166 8.14 -19.09 15.56
CA LEU A 166 7.44 -20.28 16.03
C LEU A 166 8.13 -21.57 15.58
N ALA A 167 8.69 -21.59 14.36
CA ALA A 167 9.45 -22.74 13.85
C ALA A 167 10.73 -22.98 14.68
N LEU A 168 11.42 -21.93 15.11
CA LEU A 168 12.58 -22.06 16.01
C LEU A 168 12.19 -22.65 17.36
N LYS A 169 11.08 -22.19 17.95
CA LYS A 169 10.59 -22.69 19.24
C LYS A 169 10.11 -24.15 19.16
N GLY A 170 9.53 -24.55 18.02
CA GLY A 170 9.10 -25.95 17.80
C GLY A 170 10.26 -26.92 17.54
N GLY A 171 11.40 -26.44 17.05
CA GLY A 171 12.62 -27.24 16.86
C GLY A 171 13.39 -27.53 18.17
N GLU A 172 13.26 -26.68 19.18
CA GLU A 172 13.84 -26.95 20.52
C GLU A 172 13.03 -27.93 21.37
N ALA A 173 11.75 -28.20 21.00
CA ALA A 173 10.91 -29.15 21.72
C ALA A 173 11.04 -30.62 21.23
N ALA A 174 11.98 -30.88 20.30
CA ALA A 174 12.24 -32.22 19.72
C ALA A 174 13.61 -32.78 20.07
N CYS A 175 14.25 -32.33 21.18
CA CYS A 175 15.44 -32.91 21.79
C CYS A 175 15.13 -33.44 23.17
#